data_836492181edb62a55756efbefcaba360
#
_entry.id   836492181edb62a55756efbefcaba360
#
_cell.length_a   1.000
_cell.length_b   1.000
_cell.length_c   1.000
_cell.angle_alpha   90.00
_cell.angle_beta   90.00
_cell.angle_gamma   90.00
#
_symmetry.space_group_name_H-M   'P 1'
#
loop_
_entity.id
_entity.type
_entity.pdbx_description
1 polymer ?
#
loop_
_entity_poly.entity_id
_entity_poly.type
_entity_poly.pdbx_seq_one_letter_code
_entity_poly.pdbx_strand_id
1 'polypeptide(L)'
;MSTDLSLHHRRRKPTADELAGIPWLPLLQPQERACAEEVLLVGDALPGDYVCRVGRPVTYWFGVIEGLLKMSNDNPEGGTMTFAGLPPGGWFGEGTAVKREPYRYNVQALRKSVVAGLPIDTFHWLLDHSLGFNRFVMHQLNERLGQFIAAREIDRLGSPDARVARSLAALFNPTLYPGVGEVLRITQQELAYLVGLSRQRVNEALSALQARGVIRVEYGGLRVL
;
A
#
# COMPACT_ATOMS: atom_id res chain seq x y z
N MET A 1 21.99 -12.84 1.66
CA MET A 1 21.70 -13.21 3.06
C MET A 1 21.01 -12.03 3.71
N SER A 2 19.82 -12.16 3.87
CA SER A 2 18.85 -12.08 4.95
C SER A 2 18.52 -10.66 5.44
N THR A 3 17.66 -9.95 4.71
CA THR A 3 16.95 -8.73 5.20
C THR A 3 15.56 -9.05 5.76
N ASP A 4 15.11 -10.30 5.72
CA ASP A 4 13.80 -10.76 6.25
C ASP A 4 13.71 -10.74 7.80
N LEU A 5 14.87 -10.69 8.48
CA LEU A 5 14.94 -10.68 9.94
C LEU A 5 14.78 -9.29 10.56
N SER A 6 14.92 -8.21 9.78
CA SER A 6 14.96 -6.85 10.32
C SER A 6 13.59 -6.36 10.83
N LEU A 7 12.51 -6.67 10.13
CA LEU A 7 11.15 -6.30 10.56
C LEU A 7 10.71 -7.10 11.80
N HIS A 8 11.09 -8.40 11.88
CA HIS A 8 10.75 -9.24 13.02
C HIS A 8 11.42 -8.79 14.32
N HIS A 9 12.61 -8.18 14.27
CA HIS A 9 13.37 -7.71 15.44
C HIS A 9 12.98 -6.29 15.90
N ARG A 10 12.27 -5.50 15.09
CA ARG A 10 11.89 -4.12 15.40
C ARG A 10 10.40 -3.96 15.72
N ARG A 11 9.75 -5.04 16.13
CA ARG A 11 8.32 -5.01 16.44
C ARG A 11 8.07 -4.46 17.84
N ARG A 12 7.05 -3.63 17.93
CA ARG A 12 6.53 -3.06 19.18
C ARG A 12 5.01 -2.97 19.15
N LYS A 13 4.40 -2.64 20.26
CA LYS A 13 2.99 -2.28 20.31
C LYS A 13 2.76 -0.95 19.60
N PRO A 14 1.63 -0.77 18.91
CA PRO A 14 1.24 0.52 18.34
C PRO A 14 0.96 1.55 19.43
N THR A 15 1.23 2.81 19.12
CA THR A 15 0.78 3.95 19.93
C THR A 15 -0.70 4.24 19.69
N ALA A 16 -1.31 5.08 20.52
CA ALA A 16 -2.71 5.49 20.34
C ALA A 16 -2.96 6.19 19.01
N ASP A 17 -2.03 7.05 18.57
CA ASP A 17 -2.11 7.74 17.27
C ASP A 17 -1.99 6.77 16.09
N GLU A 18 -1.13 5.76 16.19
CA GLU A 18 -0.98 4.72 15.18
C GLU A 18 -2.25 3.86 15.08
N LEU A 19 -2.88 3.51 16.22
CA LEU A 19 -4.16 2.81 16.24
C LEU A 19 -5.27 3.65 15.61
N ALA A 20 -5.31 4.94 15.90
CA ALA A 20 -6.30 5.86 15.32
C ALA A 20 -6.19 5.96 13.79
N GLY A 21 -4.99 5.73 13.22
CA GLY A 21 -4.74 5.68 11.78
C GLY A 21 -5.17 4.38 11.09
N ILE A 22 -5.63 3.35 11.82
CA ILE A 22 -6.04 2.06 11.24
C ILE A 22 -7.52 2.14 10.82
N PRO A 23 -7.84 2.08 9.51
CA PRO A 23 -9.17 2.43 9.00
C PRO A 23 -10.28 1.43 9.37
N TRP A 24 -9.94 0.18 9.67
CA TRP A 24 -10.92 -0.86 9.98
C TRP A 24 -11.17 -1.02 11.49
N LEU A 25 -10.32 -0.52 12.37
CA LEU A 25 -10.53 -0.62 13.82
C LEU A 25 -11.82 0.04 14.31
N PRO A 26 -12.24 1.22 13.80
CA PRO A 26 -13.51 1.84 14.19
C PRO A 26 -14.76 1.05 13.77
N LEU A 27 -14.63 0.10 12.84
CA LEU A 27 -15.74 -0.71 12.33
C LEU A 27 -16.01 -1.94 13.21
N LEU A 28 -15.14 -2.22 14.17
CA LEU A 28 -15.22 -3.36 15.06
C LEU A 28 -16.10 -3.05 16.29
N GLN A 29 -16.79 -4.08 16.80
CA GLN A 29 -17.42 -3.99 18.11
C GLN A 29 -16.34 -3.90 19.22
N PRO A 30 -16.66 -3.34 20.41
CA PRO A 30 -15.65 -3.12 21.45
C PRO A 30 -14.83 -4.34 21.84
N GLN A 31 -15.43 -5.53 21.89
CA GLN A 31 -14.74 -6.78 22.22
C GLN A 31 -13.82 -7.25 21.08
N GLU A 32 -14.29 -7.14 19.82
CA GLU A 32 -13.50 -7.46 18.63
C GLU A 32 -12.29 -6.54 18.52
N ARG A 33 -12.51 -5.25 18.78
CA ARG A 33 -11.47 -4.22 18.79
C ARG A 33 -10.42 -4.50 19.85
N ALA A 34 -10.81 -4.79 21.09
CA ALA A 34 -9.90 -5.14 22.16
C ALA A 34 -9.02 -6.36 21.80
N CYS A 35 -9.62 -7.40 21.22
CA CYS A 35 -8.90 -8.58 20.75
C CYS A 35 -7.88 -8.22 19.65
N ALA A 36 -8.24 -7.38 18.69
CA ALA A 36 -7.33 -6.96 17.63
C ALA A 36 -6.17 -6.09 18.16
N GLU A 37 -6.46 -5.11 19.03
CA GLU A 37 -5.45 -4.21 19.61
C GLU A 37 -4.45 -4.96 20.50
N GLU A 38 -4.88 -6.02 21.16
CA GLU A 38 -4.00 -6.86 22.00
C GLU A 38 -2.89 -7.52 21.17
N VAL A 39 -3.16 -7.92 19.93
CA VAL A 39 -2.21 -8.69 19.10
C VAL A 39 -1.58 -7.88 17.98
N LEU A 40 -2.10 -6.68 17.67
CA LEU A 40 -1.51 -5.78 16.69
C LEU A 40 -0.07 -5.42 17.07
N LEU A 41 0.79 -5.47 16.06
CA LEU A 41 2.19 -5.05 16.17
C LEU A 41 2.50 -4.03 15.09
N VAL A 42 3.42 -3.14 15.36
CA VAL A 42 4.03 -2.25 14.37
C VAL A 42 5.52 -2.47 14.28
N GLY A 43 6.10 -2.20 13.13
CA GLY A 43 7.53 -2.31 12.93
C GLY A 43 8.04 -1.26 11.94
N ASP A 44 9.28 -0.82 12.15
CA ASP A 44 9.97 0.11 11.26
C ASP A 44 10.59 -0.64 10.08
N ALA A 45 10.24 -0.25 8.87
CA ALA A 45 10.87 -0.69 7.62
C ALA A 45 11.78 0.41 7.10
N LEU A 46 13.06 0.10 6.88
CA LEU A 46 14.03 1.00 6.25
C LEU A 46 13.92 0.94 4.72
N PRO A 47 14.43 1.95 3.99
CA PRO A 47 14.45 1.91 2.53
C PRO A 47 15.12 0.61 2.03
N GLY A 48 14.43 -0.13 1.16
CA GLY A 48 14.90 -1.41 0.63
C GLY A 48 14.49 -2.65 1.44
N ASP A 49 13.99 -2.49 2.67
CA ASP A 49 13.48 -3.63 3.46
C ASP A 49 12.23 -4.23 2.78
N TYR A 50 12.14 -5.55 2.82
CA TYR A 50 10.97 -6.28 2.35
C TYR A 50 10.01 -6.57 3.51
N VAL A 51 8.74 -6.18 3.33
CA VAL A 51 7.64 -6.54 4.24
C VAL A 51 7.08 -7.92 3.87
N CYS A 52 6.95 -8.17 2.57
CA CYS A 52 6.51 -9.46 2.02
C CYS A 52 7.43 -9.87 0.88
N ARG A 53 7.64 -11.18 0.71
CA ARG A 53 8.39 -11.75 -0.42
C ARG A 53 7.63 -12.89 -1.07
N VAL A 54 7.75 -12.98 -2.40
CA VAL A 54 7.23 -14.10 -3.19
C VAL A 54 7.63 -15.44 -2.57
N GLY A 55 6.66 -16.36 -2.48
CA GLY A 55 6.86 -17.72 -1.98
C GLY A 55 6.93 -17.85 -0.45
N ARG A 56 6.94 -16.74 0.29
CA ARG A 56 6.88 -16.80 1.77
C ARG A 56 5.46 -16.98 2.25
N PRO A 57 5.24 -17.80 3.30
CA PRO A 57 3.93 -17.97 3.92
C PRO A 57 3.39 -16.64 4.46
N VAL A 58 2.07 -16.46 4.36
CA VAL A 58 1.40 -15.33 5.01
C VAL A 58 1.29 -15.63 6.51
N THR A 59 1.85 -14.75 7.33
CA THR A 59 1.79 -14.83 8.80
C THR A 59 1.09 -13.63 9.41
N TYR A 60 1.03 -12.52 8.67
CA TYR A 60 0.37 -11.28 9.06
C TYR A 60 -0.33 -10.66 7.86
N TRP A 61 -1.44 -9.99 8.11
CA TRP A 61 -2.01 -9.00 7.20
C TRP A 61 -1.44 -7.63 7.54
N PHE A 62 -0.91 -6.92 6.55
CA PHE A 62 -0.13 -5.71 6.76
C PHE A 62 -0.82 -4.45 6.30
N GLY A 63 -0.55 -3.34 7.00
CA GLY A 63 -0.98 -1.99 6.65
C GLY A 63 0.13 -0.95 6.85
N VAL A 64 0.10 0.11 6.06
CA VAL A 64 1.04 1.22 6.14
C VAL A 64 0.48 2.29 7.06
N ILE A 65 1.17 2.56 8.16
CA ILE A 65 0.83 3.67 9.06
C ILE A 65 1.48 4.95 8.55
N GLU A 66 2.77 4.88 8.22
CA GLU A 66 3.55 6.00 7.71
C GLU A 66 4.53 5.52 6.65
N GLY A 67 4.87 6.38 5.69
CA GLY A 67 5.88 6.09 4.68
C GLY A 67 5.31 5.78 3.30
N LEU A 68 5.99 4.92 2.53
CA LEU A 68 5.57 4.49 1.20
C LEU A 68 6.22 3.15 0.89
N LEU A 69 5.40 2.17 0.54
CA LEU A 69 5.87 0.87 0.06
C LEU A 69 5.55 0.71 -1.44
N LYS A 70 6.20 -0.23 -2.07
CA LYS A 70 6.02 -0.65 -3.46
C LYS A 70 5.65 -2.11 -3.51
N MET A 71 4.57 -2.45 -4.19
CA MET A 71 4.20 -3.82 -4.54
C MET A 71 4.71 -4.14 -5.93
N SER A 72 5.53 -5.18 -6.07
CA SER A 72 6.18 -5.49 -7.35
C SER A 72 6.52 -6.97 -7.49
N ASN A 73 6.81 -7.39 -8.72
CA ASN A 73 7.41 -8.69 -9.00
C ASN A 73 8.65 -8.51 -9.87
N ASP A 74 9.61 -9.38 -9.67
CA ASP A 74 10.80 -9.42 -10.50
C ASP A 74 10.54 -10.34 -11.71
N ASN A 75 10.87 -9.86 -12.91
CA ASN A 75 10.79 -10.64 -14.13
C ASN A 75 12.03 -11.54 -14.22
N PRO A 76 11.91 -12.78 -14.70
CA PRO A 76 13.06 -13.66 -14.98
C PRO A 76 14.14 -13.03 -15.86
N GLU A 77 13.79 -12.05 -16.70
CA GLU A 77 14.69 -11.29 -17.58
C GLU A 77 15.42 -10.13 -16.86
N GLY A 78 15.28 -10.00 -15.53
CA GLY A 78 16.00 -9.01 -14.71
C GLY A 78 15.29 -7.65 -14.56
N GLY A 79 14.06 -7.49 -15.05
CA GLY A 79 13.23 -6.30 -14.84
C GLY A 79 12.34 -6.42 -13.61
N THR A 80 11.96 -5.30 -13.03
CA THR A 80 10.96 -5.26 -11.95
C THR A 80 9.66 -4.65 -12.48
N MET A 81 8.55 -5.39 -12.37
CA MET A 81 7.22 -4.89 -12.69
C MET A 81 6.55 -4.40 -11.40
N THR A 82 6.24 -3.12 -11.34
CA THR A 82 5.50 -2.53 -10.20
C THR A 82 4.01 -2.58 -10.47
N PHE A 83 3.26 -3.09 -9.48
CA PHE A 83 1.80 -3.19 -9.53
C PHE A 83 1.11 -2.02 -8.87
N ALA A 84 1.61 -1.58 -7.70
CA ALA A 84 1.00 -0.51 -6.92
C ALA A 84 2.01 0.15 -5.98
N GLY A 85 1.78 1.44 -5.67
CA GLY A 85 2.29 2.09 -4.48
C GLY A 85 1.34 1.87 -3.31
N LEU A 86 1.85 1.82 -2.11
CA LEU A 86 1.12 1.60 -0.87
C LEU A 86 1.47 2.74 0.09
N PRO A 87 0.69 3.84 0.05
CA PRO A 87 0.85 4.98 0.95
C PRO A 87 0.14 4.75 2.30
N PRO A 88 0.19 5.72 3.24
CA PRO A 88 -0.46 5.61 4.54
C PRO A 88 -1.95 5.29 4.49
N GLY A 89 -2.41 4.49 5.44
CA GLY A 89 -3.78 3.97 5.51
C GLY A 89 -4.02 2.76 4.63
N GLY A 90 -3.07 2.41 3.74
CA GLY A 90 -3.20 1.26 2.82
C GLY A 90 -2.94 -0.06 3.52
N TRP A 91 -3.96 -0.92 3.59
CA TRP A 91 -3.84 -2.33 3.97
C TRP A 91 -3.78 -3.18 2.71
N PHE A 92 -2.97 -4.23 2.72
CA PHE A 92 -2.68 -4.98 1.49
C PHE A 92 -2.48 -6.47 1.75
N GLY A 93 -2.66 -7.25 0.68
CA GLY A 93 -2.49 -8.70 0.72
C GLY A 93 -3.71 -9.45 1.22
N GLU A 94 -4.86 -8.82 1.24
CA GLU A 94 -6.13 -9.39 1.68
C GLU A 94 -6.48 -10.68 0.92
N GLY A 95 -6.28 -10.73 -0.39
CA GLY A 95 -6.51 -11.93 -1.19
C GLY A 95 -5.59 -13.10 -0.80
N THR A 96 -4.33 -12.81 -0.49
CA THR A 96 -3.36 -13.80 0.02
C THR A 96 -3.74 -14.23 1.44
N ALA A 97 -4.13 -13.27 2.30
CA ALA A 97 -4.53 -13.53 3.67
C ALA A 97 -5.80 -14.39 3.73
N VAL A 98 -6.85 -14.07 2.98
CA VAL A 98 -8.11 -14.84 2.91
C VAL A 98 -7.87 -16.30 2.54
N LYS A 99 -6.96 -16.57 1.61
CA LYS A 99 -6.65 -17.91 1.12
C LYS A 99 -5.57 -18.64 1.92
N ARG A 100 -4.86 -17.97 2.83
CA ARG A 100 -3.66 -18.47 3.51
C ARG A 100 -2.60 -19.01 2.53
N GLU A 101 -2.49 -18.39 1.34
CA GLU A 101 -1.52 -18.77 0.32
C GLU A 101 -0.17 -18.08 0.56
N PRO A 102 0.94 -18.61 0.01
CA PRO A 102 2.19 -17.85 -0.07
C PRO A 102 2.04 -16.58 -0.89
N TYR A 103 2.82 -15.53 -0.53
CA TYR A 103 2.82 -14.29 -1.30
C TYR A 103 3.22 -14.53 -2.76
N ARG A 104 2.51 -13.89 -3.68
CA ARG A 104 2.77 -13.94 -5.14
C ARG A 104 3.50 -12.70 -5.66
N TYR A 105 3.85 -11.79 -4.76
CA TYR A 105 4.53 -10.52 -5.05
C TYR A 105 5.42 -10.12 -3.87
N ASN A 106 6.34 -9.20 -4.16
CA ASN A 106 7.15 -8.54 -3.16
C ASN A 106 6.50 -7.22 -2.72
N VAL A 107 6.65 -6.87 -1.44
CA VAL A 107 6.34 -5.54 -0.92
C VAL A 107 7.59 -5.00 -0.24
N GLN A 108 8.09 -3.86 -0.75
CA GLN A 108 9.36 -3.26 -0.36
C GLN A 108 9.17 -1.80 0.04
N ALA A 109 9.85 -1.37 1.10
CA ALA A 109 9.86 0.02 1.53
C ALA A 109 10.68 0.89 0.56
N LEU A 110 10.08 1.98 0.05
CA LEU A 110 10.77 2.99 -0.76
C LEU A 110 11.48 4.03 0.10
N ARG A 111 10.99 4.24 1.32
CA ARG A 111 11.57 5.12 2.34
C ARG A 111 11.32 4.53 3.72
N LYS A 112 11.87 5.17 4.78
CA LYS A 112 11.52 4.79 6.16
C LYS A 112 10.01 4.79 6.30
N SER A 113 9.46 3.68 6.77
CA SER A 113 8.03 3.44 6.87
C SER A 113 7.71 2.75 8.18
N VAL A 114 6.51 3.01 8.71
CA VAL A 114 5.94 2.27 9.84
C VAL A 114 4.84 1.37 9.31
N VAL A 115 4.95 0.07 9.58
CA VAL A 115 4.05 -0.96 9.06
C VAL A 115 3.38 -1.67 10.22
N ALA A 116 2.04 -1.69 10.20
CA ALA A 116 1.25 -2.49 11.12
C ALA A 116 1.05 -3.91 10.59
N GLY A 117 0.99 -4.88 11.48
CA GLY A 117 0.69 -6.28 11.16
C GLY A 117 -0.36 -6.86 12.11
N LEU A 118 -1.43 -7.38 11.54
CA LEU A 118 -2.43 -8.19 12.23
C LEU A 118 -2.10 -9.66 12.01
N PRO A 119 -1.91 -10.50 13.07
CA PRO A 119 -1.67 -11.93 12.92
C PRO A 119 -2.76 -12.61 12.07
N ILE A 120 -2.34 -13.54 11.21
CA ILE A 120 -3.25 -14.18 10.24
C ILE A 120 -4.41 -14.93 10.90
N ASP A 121 -4.20 -15.49 12.08
CA ASP A 121 -5.27 -16.20 12.79
C ASP A 121 -6.32 -15.22 13.33
N THR A 122 -5.91 -14.05 13.82
CA THR A 122 -6.84 -13.00 14.24
C THR A 122 -7.56 -12.38 13.05
N PHE A 123 -6.88 -12.23 11.89
CA PHE A 123 -7.51 -11.79 10.65
C PHE A 123 -8.68 -12.73 10.26
N HIS A 124 -8.49 -14.05 10.32
CA HIS A 124 -9.54 -15.03 10.03
C HIS A 124 -10.63 -15.02 11.10
N TRP A 125 -10.25 -14.94 12.37
CA TRP A 125 -11.23 -14.83 13.44
C TRP A 125 -12.14 -13.59 13.25
N LEU A 126 -11.58 -12.43 12.87
CA LEU A 126 -12.38 -11.24 12.57
C LEU A 126 -13.24 -11.42 11.30
N LEU A 127 -12.76 -12.11 10.27
CA LEU A 127 -13.59 -12.42 9.10
C LEU A 127 -14.83 -13.24 9.46
N ASP A 128 -14.70 -14.18 10.39
CA ASP A 128 -15.78 -15.08 10.76
C ASP A 128 -16.76 -14.46 11.77
N HIS A 129 -16.30 -13.53 12.62
CA HIS A 129 -17.09 -13.02 13.74
C HIS A 129 -17.51 -11.54 13.59
N SER A 130 -16.77 -10.74 12.80
CA SER A 130 -17.04 -9.31 12.65
C SER A 130 -17.61 -8.98 11.27
N LEU A 131 -18.89 -8.65 11.22
CA LEU A 131 -19.53 -8.21 9.98
C LEU A 131 -18.90 -6.91 9.44
N GLY A 132 -18.50 -5.99 10.33
CA GLY A 132 -17.82 -4.75 9.97
C GLY A 132 -16.48 -4.99 9.27
N PHE A 133 -15.66 -5.88 9.85
CA PHE A 133 -14.38 -6.27 9.26
C PHE A 133 -14.54 -7.01 7.93
N ASN A 134 -15.47 -7.96 7.87
CA ASN A 134 -15.73 -8.73 6.65
C ASN A 134 -16.12 -7.80 5.50
N ARG A 135 -17.05 -6.86 5.73
CA ARG A 135 -17.43 -5.85 4.73
C ARG A 135 -16.27 -4.98 4.31
N PHE A 136 -15.41 -4.56 5.26
CA PHE A 136 -14.22 -3.79 4.94
C PHE A 136 -13.30 -4.55 3.99
N VAL A 137 -12.99 -5.81 4.29
CA VAL A 137 -12.13 -6.65 3.43
C VAL A 137 -12.74 -6.84 2.04
N MET A 138 -14.06 -7.08 1.94
CA MET A 138 -14.76 -7.19 0.65
C MET A 138 -14.69 -5.88 -0.15
N HIS A 139 -14.87 -4.73 0.49
CA HIS A 139 -14.73 -3.42 -0.16
C HIS A 139 -13.30 -3.20 -0.69
N GLN A 140 -12.28 -3.54 0.11
CA GLN A 140 -10.88 -3.47 -0.32
C GLN A 140 -10.62 -4.34 -1.57
N LEU A 141 -11.08 -5.58 -1.57
CA LEU A 141 -10.94 -6.51 -2.70
C LEU A 141 -11.63 -5.97 -3.96
N ASN A 142 -12.87 -5.48 -3.83
CA ASN A 142 -13.64 -4.93 -4.95
C ASN A 142 -12.98 -3.66 -5.52
N GLU A 143 -12.51 -2.76 -4.66
CA GLU A 143 -11.86 -1.53 -5.08
C GLU A 143 -10.54 -1.80 -5.81
N ARG A 144 -9.74 -2.78 -5.32
CA ARG A 144 -8.53 -3.22 -6.04
C ARG A 144 -8.86 -3.85 -7.38
N LEU A 145 -9.90 -4.65 -7.47
CA LEU A 145 -10.34 -5.21 -8.75
C LEU A 145 -10.68 -4.10 -9.74
N GLY A 146 -11.42 -3.07 -9.30
CA GLY A 146 -11.73 -1.88 -10.10
C GLY A 146 -10.47 -1.16 -10.58
N GLN A 147 -9.48 -0.96 -9.71
CA GLN A 147 -8.19 -0.37 -10.09
C GLN A 147 -7.44 -1.22 -11.13
N PHE A 148 -7.44 -2.54 -10.99
CA PHE A 148 -6.79 -3.43 -11.97
C PHE A 148 -7.49 -3.42 -13.32
N ILE A 149 -8.82 -3.36 -13.36
CA ILE A 149 -9.59 -3.26 -14.61
C ILE A 149 -9.24 -1.94 -15.31
N ALA A 150 -9.30 -0.80 -14.60
CA ALA A 150 -8.93 0.51 -15.14
C ALA A 150 -7.46 0.55 -15.61
N ALA A 151 -6.55 -0.12 -14.89
CA ALA A 151 -5.16 -0.24 -15.29
C ALA A 151 -5.00 -0.91 -16.67
N ARG A 152 -5.74 -1.99 -16.93
CA ARG A 152 -5.69 -2.72 -18.21
C ARG A 152 -6.15 -1.88 -19.39
N GLU A 153 -7.12 -1.02 -19.20
CA GLU A 153 -7.60 -0.11 -20.26
C GLU A 153 -6.51 0.90 -20.63
N ILE A 154 -5.89 1.54 -19.63
CA ILE A 154 -4.90 2.59 -19.84
C ILE A 154 -3.57 2.05 -20.35
N ASP A 155 -3.15 0.86 -19.96
CA ASP A 155 -1.93 0.22 -20.47
C ASP A 155 -2.00 -0.03 -21.99
N ARG A 156 -3.21 -0.19 -22.54
CA ARG A 156 -3.43 -0.29 -24.00
C ARG A 156 -3.36 1.06 -24.71
N LEU A 157 -3.61 2.17 -24.02
CA LEU A 157 -3.64 3.53 -24.60
C LEU A 157 -2.30 4.26 -24.57
N GLY A 158 -1.32 3.75 -23.89
CA GLY A 158 0.12 3.84 -24.15
C GLY A 158 0.85 5.14 -23.89
N SER A 159 0.26 6.27 -23.41
CA SER A 159 1.08 7.46 -23.18
C SER A 159 1.73 7.46 -21.78
N PRO A 160 3.02 7.86 -21.66
CA PRO A 160 3.67 8.00 -20.38
C PRO A 160 2.94 8.95 -19.42
N ASP A 161 2.34 10.03 -19.92
CA ASP A 161 1.58 10.99 -19.15
C ASP A 161 0.32 10.36 -18.55
N ALA A 162 -0.39 9.53 -19.32
CA ALA A 162 -1.54 8.76 -18.86
C ALA A 162 -1.15 7.75 -17.77
N ARG A 163 0.02 7.11 -17.90
CA ARG A 163 0.55 6.19 -16.86
C ARG A 163 0.83 6.91 -15.54
N VAL A 164 1.45 8.10 -15.61
CA VAL A 164 1.71 8.93 -14.42
C VAL A 164 0.40 9.40 -13.79
N ALA A 165 -0.53 9.94 -14.59
CA ALA A 165 -1.83 10.40 -14.12
C ALA A 165 -2.62 9.29 -13.43
N ARG A 166 -2.67 8.09 -14.03
CA ARG A 166 -3.33 6.92 -13.44
C ARG A 166 -2.68 6.50 -12.11
N SER A 167 -1.35 6.45 -12.06
CA SER A 167 -0.65 6.07 -10.82
C SER A 167 -0.95 7.05 -9.70
N LEU A 168 -1.00 8.35 -10.01
CA LEU A 168 -1.42 9.37 -9.03
C LEU A 168 -2.87 9.16 -8.60
N ALA A 169 -3.80 9.01 -9.54
CA ALA A 169 -5.21 8.78 -9.22
C ALA A 169 -5.40 7.53 -8.33
N ALA A 170 -4.64 6.46 -8.59
CA ALA A 170 -4.66 5.26 -7.77
C ALA A 170 -4.17 5.52 -6.35
N LEU A 171 -3.11 6.33 -6.16
CA LEU A 171 -2.55 6.67 -4.85
C LEU A 171 -3.43 7.63 -4.03
N PHE A 172 -4.32 8.38 -4.68
CA PHE A 172 -5.33 9.23 -4.01
C PHE A 172 -6.67 8.52 -3.78
N ASN A 173 -6.75 7.20 -4.00
CA ASN A 173 -7.98 6.46 -3.76
C ASN A 173 -8.36 6.50 -2.27
N PRO A 174 -9.51 7.11 -1.88
CA PRO A 174 -9.84 7.31 -0.47
C PRO A 174 -10.27 6.02 0.24
N THR A 175 -10.72 5.01 -0.51
CA THR A 175 -11.12 3.71 0.05
C THR A 175 -9.89 2.87 0.39
N LEU A 176 -8.90 2.82 -0.51
CA LEU A 176 -7.69 2.02 -0.31
C LEU A 176 -6.65 2.73 0.55
N TYR A 177 -6.61 4.08 0.49
CA TYR A 177 -5.54 4.88 1.09
C TYR A 177 -6.09 6.12 1.83
N PRO A 178 -6.93 5.93 2.85
CA PRO A 178 -7.57 7.05 3.56
C PRO A 178 -6.58 7.96 4.30
N GLY A 179 -5.35 7.51 4.54
CA GLY A 179 -4.31 8.29 5.21
C GLY A 179 -3.55 9.28 4.29
N VAL A 180 -3.85 9.31 2.99
CA VAL A 180 -3.13 10.20 2.04
C VAL A 180 -3.55 11.66 2.20
N GLY A 181 -4.81 11.94 2.51
CA GLY A 181 -5.35 13.29 2.60
C GLY A 181 -5.31 14.04 1.26
N GLU A 182 -5.18 15.39 1.32
CA GLU A 182 -5.18 16.24 0.11
C GLU A 182 -3.82 16.29 -0.60
N VAL A 183 -2.73 16.04 0.11
CA VAL A 183 -1.36 16.11 -0.41
C VAL A 183 -0.67 14.76 -0.25
N LEU A 184 -0.38 14.13 -1.38
CA LEU A 184 0.44 12.93 -1.42
C LEU A 184 1.91 13.32 -1.29
N ARG A 185 2.55 12.92 -0.20
CA ARG A 185 4.01 13.07 -0.03
C ARG A 185 4.72 12.01 -0.85
N ILE A 186 5.23 12.40 -2.02
CA ILE A 186 5.97 11.52 -2.93
C ILE A 186 7.01 12.33 -3.68
N THR A 187 8.20 11.77 -3.86
CA THR A 187 9.24 12.35 -4.71
C THR A 187 9.07 11.89 -6.16
N GLN A 188 9.61 12.66 -7.10
CA GLN A 188 9.65 12.27 -8.52
C GLN A 188 10.36 10.93 -8.74
N GLN A 189 11.38 10.63 -7.92
CA GLN A 189 12.11 9.37 -8.01
C GLN A 189 11.26 8.18 -7.52
N GLU A 190 10.53 8.34 -6.42
CA GLU A 190 9.61 7.31 -5.94
C GLU A 190 8.49 7.06 -6.96
N LEU A 191 7.91 8.14 -7.52
CA LEU A 191 6.88 8.01 -8.57
C LEU A 191 7.46 7.34 -9.82
N ALA A 192 8.71 7.63 -10.21
CA ALA A 192 9.40 6.96 -11.31
C ALA A 192 9.51 5.44 -11.08
N TYR A 193 9.85 5.02 -9.86
CA TYR A 193 9.85 3.60 -9.48
C TYR A 193 8.46 2.96 -9.56
N LEU A 194 7.40 3.71 -9.20
CA LEU A 194 6.04 3.18 -9.25
C LEU A 194 5.52 3.02 -10.68
N VAL A 195 5.84 3.95 -11.59
CA VAL A 195 5.33 3.93 -12.96
C VAL A 195 6.24 3.22 -13.96
N GLY A 196 7.46 2.84 -13.54
CA GLY A 196 8.43 2.20 -14.42
C GLY A 196 8.95 3.14 -15.53
N LEU A 197 9.15 4.42 -15.21
CA LEU A 197 9.69 5.45 -16.11
C LEU A 197 10.96 6.07 -15.53
N SER A 198 11.73 6.80 -16.35
CA SER A 198 12.82 7.62 -15.83
C SER A 198 12.30 8.81 -15.03
N ARG A 199 13.08 9.30 -14.06
CA ARG A 199 12.74 10.51 -13.29
C ARG A 199 12.49 11.71 -14.20
N GLN A 200 13.28 11.87 -15.25
CA GLN A 200 13.10 12.95 -16.25
C GLN A 200 11.72 12.85 -16.91
N ARG A 201 11.33 11.66 -17.38
CA ARG A 201 10.04 11.46 -18.03
C ARG A 201 8.85 11.69 -17.09
N VAL A 202 9.00 11.32 -15.81
CA VAL A 202 8.00 11.66 -14.77
C VAL A 202 7.89 13.16 -14.58
N ASN A 203 9.02 13.89 -14.52
CA ASN A 203 9.00 15.35 -14.37
C ASN A 203 8.31 16.04 -15.57
N GLU A 204 8.56 15.59 -16.81
CA GLU A 204 7.86 16.07 -18.01
C GLU A 204 6.36 15.85 -17.91
N ALA A 205 5.92 14.64 -17.52
CA ALA A 205 4.52 14.29 -17.35
C ALA A 205 3.84 15.13 -16.24
N LEU A 206 4.51 15.32 -15.10
CA LEU A 206 3.99 16.17 -14.01
C LEU A 206 3.83 17.62 -14.45
N SER A 207 4.80 18.15 -15.21
CA SER A 207 4.72 19.52 -15.77
C SER A 207 3.53 19.66 -16.72
N ALA A 208 3.31 18.67 -17.58
CA ALA A 208 2.16 18.65 -18.50
C ALA A 208 0.81 18.57 -17.75
N LEU A 209 0.70 17.73 -16.71
CA LEU A 209 -0.49 17.63 -15.87
C LEU A 209 -0.76 18.92 -15.09
N GLN A 210 0.29 19.56 -14.57
CA GLN A 210 0.16 20.86 -13.89
C GLN A 210 -0.27 21.97 -14.86
N ALA A 211 0.30 22.03 -16.06
CA ALA A 211 -0.12 22.98 -17.08
C ALA A 211 -1.61 22.82 -17.50
N ARG A 212 -2.13 21.62 -17.40
CA ARG A 212 -3.57 21.29 -17.64
C ARG A 212 -4.46 21.55 -16.41
N GLY A 213 -3.91 22.01 -15.29
CA GLY A 213 -4.65 22.27 -14.07
C GLY A 213 -5.18 21.01 -13.37
N VAL A 214 -4.61 19.85 -13.63
CA VAL A 214 -5.04 18.56 -13.03
C VAL A 214 -4.41 18.33 -11.67
N ILE A 215 -3.15 18.79 -11.52
CA ILE A 215 -2.38 18.68 -10.30
C ILE A 215 -1.67 19.99 -9.94
N ARG A 216 -1.26 20.11 -8.69
CA ARG A 216 -0.32 21.12 -8.22
C ARG A 216 0.86 20.43 -7.56
N VAL A 217 2.08 20.79 -8.00
CA VAL A 217 3.31 20.37 -7.35
C VAL A 217 3.54 21.30 -6.16
N GLU A 218 3.66 20.74 -4.97
CA GLU A 218 3.91 21.44 -3.70
C GLU A 218 5.26 21.03 -3.13
N TYR A 219 5.74 21.73 -2.08
CA TYR A 219 6.98 21.36 -1.43
C TYR A 219 6.85 19.96 -0.79
N GLY A 220 7.61 19.00 -1.32
CA GLY A 220 7.63 17.62 -0.84
C GLY A 220 6.42 16.75 -1.20
N GLY A 221 5.53 17.20 -2.11
CA GLY A 221 4.35 16.43 -2.48
C GLY A 221 3.61 16.89 -3.71
N LEU A 222 2.47 16.24 -3.93
CA LEU A 222 1.56 16.49 -5.05
C LEU A 222 0.13 16.59 -4.53
N ARG A 223 -0.64 17.54 -5.05
CA ARG A 223 -2.08 17.68 -4.82
C ARG A 223 -2.82 17.45 -6.14
N VAL A 224 -3.89 16.69 -6.13
CA VAL A 224 -4.87 16.61 -7.22
C VAL A 224 -5.89 17.74 -7.03
N LEU A 225 -6.25 18.44 -8.13
CA LEU A 225 -7.14 19.63 -8.13
C LEU A 225 -8.56 19.26 -8.57
#